data_f8631a29e577499a0cb4bce55729944b
#
_entry.id   f8631a29e577499a0cb4bce55729944b
#
_cell.length_a   1.000
_cell.length_b   1.000
_cell.length_c   1.000
_cell.angle_alpha   90.00
_cell.angle_beta   90.00
_cell.angle_gamma   90.00
#
_symmetry.space_group_name_H-M   'P 1'
#
loop_
_entity.id
_entity.type
_entity.pdbx_description
1 polymer ?
#
loop_
_entity_poly.entity_id
_entity_poly.type
_entity_poly.pdbx_seq_one_letter_code
_entity_poly.pdbx_strand_id
1 'polypeptide(L)'
;MGLRSYKSTRLISSILVNGEPEKEKESRLKCPMPSYTNCDRIVARLEDLIRQTPQKALQARLRLEGYAGVPLAKKLGIRPGYTVSLVGAPEGFRETMGELPENVVLRDGVRTQSDLTLWFAKSRRELEERLQHMRPLSKKAGLWILWPKQTSKLQTDLGQPLVREAGLAAGMVDFKICSIDKNWSGLRFTLREK
;
A
#
# COMPACT_ATOMS: atom_id res chain seq x y z
N MET A 1 -52.32 -8.26 13.91
CA MET A 1 -52.88 -6.98 13.47
C MET A 1 -51.73 -6.00 13.35
N GLY A 2 -51.28 -5.47 12.21
CA GLY A 2 -51.77 -5.47 10.85
C GLY A 2 -50.59 -5.09 9.94
N LEU A 3 -50.46 -5.83 8.88
CA LEU A 3 -49.55 -5.60 7.76
C LEU A 3 -49.94 -4.32 7.01
N ARG A 4 -49.02 -3.44 6.69
CA ARG A 4 -49.17 -2.41 5.67
C ARG A 4 -48.20 -2.59 4.55
N SER A 5 -48.71 -3.12 3.48
CA SER A 5 -48.23 -3.16 2.11
C SER A 5 -48.13 -1.76 1.53
N TYR A 6 -46.98 -1.38 0.95
CA TYR A 6 -46.88 -0.20 0.08
C TYR A 6 -46.89 -0.64 -1.39
N LYS A 7 -48.00 -0.31 -2.04
CA LYS A 7 -48.21 -0.46 -3.47
C LYS A 7 -47.51 0.68 -4.23
N SER A 8 -46.73 0.29 -5.23
CA SER A 8 -46.23 1.15 -6.29
C SER A 8 -47.39 1.66 -7.17
N THR A 9 -47.49 2.96 -7.35
CA THR A 9 -48.40 3.56 -8.30
C THR A 9 -47.61 4.23 -9.42
N ARG A 10 -47.68 3.63 -10.61
CA ARG A 10 -47.33 4.28 -11.87
C ARG A 10 -48.37 5.30 -12.22
N LEU A 11 -47.96 6.52 -12.53
CA LEU A 11 -48.77 7.49 -13.25
C LEU A 11 -48.12 7.74 -14.61
N ILE A 12 -48.82 7.25 -15.65
CA ILE A 12 -48.58 7.60 -17.04
C ILE A 12 -49.51 8.77 -17.34
N SER A 13 -48.95 9.90 -17.73
CA SER A 13 -49.71 10.97 -18.34
C SER A 13 -49.19 11.22 -19.73
N SER A 14 -49.95 10.76 -20.70
CA SER A 14 -49.79 11.06 -22.12
C SER A 14 -50.32 12.46 -22.42
N ILE A 15 -49.47 13.33 -22.95
CA ILE A 15 -49.92 14.54 -23.67
C ILE A 15 -49.35 14.41 -25.10
N LEU A 16 -50.22 14.17 -26.05
CA LEU A 16 -50.03 14.33 -27.47
C LEU A 16 -50.13 15.80 -27.84
N VAL A 17 -49.06 16.38 -28.38
CA VAL A 17 -49.12 17.60 -29.16
C VAL A 17 -48.26 17.41 -30.38
N ASN A 18 -48.87 17.63 -31.55
CA ASN A 18 -48.27 17.54 -32.90
C ASN A 18 -47.10 18.50 -33.04
N GLY A 19 -45.96 18.01 -33.52
CA GLY A 19 -44.79 18.80 -33.91
C GLY A 19 -43.80 17.87 -34.61
N GLU A 20 -43.37 18.26 -35.80
CA GLU A 20 -42.49 17.51 -36.69
C GLU A 20 -41.18 17.08 -36.02
N PRO A 21 -40.48 15.98 -36.47
CA PRO A 21 -39.30 15.51 -35.83
C PRO A 21 -38.10 16.42 -36.18
N GLU A 22 -37.76 17.29 -35.27
CA GLU A 22 -36.50 17.99 -35.31
C GLU A 22 -35.36 16.96 -35.16
N LYS A 23 -34.43 16.98 -36.10
CA LYS A 23 -33.27 16.11 -36.14
C LYS A 23 -32.39 16.46 -34.93
N GLU A 24 -32.57 15.74 -33.87
CA GLU A 24 -31.69 15.74 -32.71
C GLU A 24 -30.30 15.25 -33.16
N LYS A 25 -29.37 16.16 -33.28
CA LYS A 25 -27.95 15.88 -33.49
C LYS A 25 -27.45 15.23 -32.20
N GLU A 26 -27.53 13.91 -32.14
CA GLU A 26 -26.75 13.11 -31.22
C GLU A 26 -25.27 13.43 -31.38
N SER A 27 -24.74 14.30 -30.56
CA SER A 27 -23.31 14.39 -30.33
C SER A 27 -22.86 13.12 -29.58
N ARG A 28 -22.72 12.04 -30.35
CA ARG A 28 -22.05 10.83 -29.85
C ARG A 28 -20.63 11.22 -29.48
N LEU A 29 -20.40 11.33 -28.18
CA LEU A 29 -19.06 11.27 -27.62
C LEU A 29 -18.45 9.96 -28.14
N LYS A 30 -17.63 10.03 -29.16
CA LYS A 30 -16.85 8.90 -29.66
C LYS A 30 -15.78 8.58 -28.62
N CYS A 31 -16.14 7.80 -27.61
CA CYS A 31 -15.17 6.94 -26.97
C CYS A 31 -14.72 5.96 -28.07
N PRO A 32 -13.42 5.90 -28.41
CA PRO A 32 -12.93 4.87 -29.30
C PRO A 32 -13.07 3.53 -28.58
N MET A 33 -14.20 2.89 -28.76
CA MET A 33 -14.36 1.48 -28.39
C MET A 33 -13.35 0.70 -29.23
N PRO A 34 -12.40 -0.02 -28.62
CA PRO A 34 -11.58 -0.93 -29.40
C PRO A 34 -12.52 -1.90 -30.10
N SER A 35 -12.41 -1.99 -31.43
CA SER A 35 -13.24 -2.84 -32.26
C SER A 35 -13.00 -4.32 -31.91
N TYR A 36 -13.79 -4.85 -31.01
CA TYR A 36 -13.85 -6.29 -30.72
C TYR A 36 -14.68 -6.96 -31.80
N THR A 37 -14.11 -7.09 -32.99
CA THR A 37 -14.83 -7.63 -34.12
C THR A 37 -14.50 -9.08 -34.42
N ASN A 38 -13.78 -9.79 -33.55
CA ASN A 38 -13.53 -11.21 -33.78
C ASN A 38 -13.29 -11.98 -32.48
N CYS A 39 -14.22 -12.87 -32.12
CA CYS A 39 -14.09 -13.76 -30.96
C CYS A 39 -12.78 -14.56 -30.98
N ASP A 40 -12.32 -14.95 -32.16
CA ASP A 40 -11.08 -15.72 -32.35
C ASP A 40 -9.84 -14.92 -31.89
N ARG A 41 -9.84 -13.61 -32.10
CA ARG A 41 -8.77 -12.74 -31.59
C ARG A 41 -8.78 -12.61 -30.07
N ILE A 42 -9.94 -12.63 -29.44
CA ILE A 42 -10.08 -12.61 -27.99
C ILE A 42 -9.58 -13.93 -27.42
N VAL A 43 -9.96 -15.05 -28.00
CA VAL A 43 -9.53 -16.39 -27.59
C VAL A 43 -8.00 -16.52 -27.75
N ALA A 44 -7.44 -16.15 -28.89
CA ALA A 44 -5.98 -16.17 -29.10
C ALA A 44 -5.22 -15.27 -28.10
N ARG A 45 -5.79 -14.11 -27.77
CA ARG A 45 -5.19 -13.21 -26.78
C ARG A 45 -5.27 -13.75 -25.35
N LEU A 46 -6.36 -14.44 -25.01
CA LEU A 46 -6.52 -15.13 -23.74
C LEU A 46 -5.57 -16.31 -23.61
N GLU A 47 -5.42 -17.11 -24.66
CA GLU A 47 -4.45 -18.22 -24.70
C GLU A 47 -3.01 -17.73 -24.54
N ASP A 48 -2.64 -16.63 -25.19
CA ASP A 48 -1.33 -15.99 -25.05
C ASP A 48 -1.10 -15.48 -23.62
N LEU A 49 -2.10 -14.86 -23.01
CA LEU A 49 -2.05 -14.40 -21.63
C LEU A 49 -1.94 -15.57 -20.64
N ILE A 50 -2.65 -16.66 -20.88
CA ILE A 50 -2.56 -17.88 -20.06
C ILE A 50 -1.19 -18.53 -20.19
N ARG A 51 -0.60 -18.57 -21.38
CA ARG A 51 0.77 -19.08 -21.61
C ARG A 51 1.85 -18.21 -20.95
N GLN A 52 1.67 -16.89 -20.92
CA GLN A 52 2.64 -15.95 -20.35
C GLN A 52 2.53 -15.82 -18.82
N THR A 53 1.35 -16.08 -18.26
CA THR A 53 1.08 -15.94 -16.81
C THR A 53 1.94 -16.88 -15.95
N PRO A 54 2.16 -18.15 -16.29
CA PRO A 54 3.00 -19.03 -15.47
C PRO A 54 4.46 -18.56 -15.35
N GLN A 55 5.04 -18.04 -16.43
CA GLN A 55 6.43 -17.57 -16.43
C GLN A 55 6.59 -16.29 -15.62
N LYS A 56 5.67 -15.33 -15.72
CA LYS A 56 5.69 -14.11 -14.90
C LYS A 56 5.49 -14.42 -13.42
N ALA A 57 4.56 -15.32 -13.09
CA ALA A 57 4.33 -15.77 -11.71
C ALA A 57 5.54 -16.53 -11.17
N LEU A 58 6.16 -17.40 -11.98
CA LEU A 58 7.37 -18.13 -11.61
C LEU A 58 8.55 -17.18 -11.41
N GLN A 59 8.77 -16.20 -12.30
CA GLN A 59 9.82 -15.20 -12.15
C GLN A 59 9.58 -14.29 -10.93
N ALA A 60 8.32 -13.93 -10.64
CA ALA A 60 7.97 -13.19 -9.41
C ALA A 60 8.25 -14.03 -8.16
N ARG A 61 7.94 -15.33 -8.21
CA ARG A 61 8.23 -16.28 -7.12
C ARG A 61 9.72 -16.46 -6.91
N LEU A 62 10.51 -16.66 -7.98
CA LEU A 62 11.97 -16.76 -7.92
C LEU A 62 12.62 -15.47 -7.41
N ARG A 63 12.09 -14.30 -7.77
CA ARG A 63 12.53 -13.01 -7.20
C ARG A 63 12.21 -12.91 -5.70
N LEU A 64 11.07 -13.41 -5.26
CA LEU A 64 10.69 -13.44 -3.85
C LEU A 64 11.56 -14.45 -3.06
N GLU A 65 11.87 -15.60 -3.63
CA GLU A 65 12.78 -16.60 -3.04
C GLU A 65 14.21 -16.06 -2.92
N GLY A 66 14.71 -15.36 -3.95
CA GLY A 66 15.98 -14.64 -3.89
C GLY A 66 16.03 -13.53 -2.84
N TYR A 67 14.87 -12.96 -2.48
CA TYR A 67 14.74 -11.98 -1.39
C TYR A 67 14.62 -12.64 0.00
N ALA A 68 14.22 -13.90 0.08
CA ALA A 68 14.06 -14.61 1.35
C ALA A 68 15.39 -14.80 2.10
N GLY A 69 16.49 -14.99 1.37
CA GLY A 69 17.85 -15.16 1.94
C GLY A 69 18.60 -13.86 2.26
N VAL A 70 18.04 -12.68 1.92
CA VAL A 70 18.73 -11.41 2.19
C VAL A 70 18.62 -11.03 3.66
N PRO A 71 19.73 -10.74 4.38
CA PRO A 71 19.69 -10.30 5.77
C PRO A 71 18.77 -9.11 5.98
N LEU A 72 18.04 -9.08 7.10
CA LEU A 72 17.06 -8.04 7.39
C LEU A 72 17.70 -6.65 7.43
N ALA A 73 18.88 -6.52 7.99
CA ALA A 73 19.65 -5.27 8.00
C ALA A 73 19.82 -4.69 6.59
N LYS A 74 20.16 -5.55 5.61
CA LYS A 74 20.28 -5.14 4.19
C LYS A 74 18.93 -4.77 3.57
N LYS A 75 17.87 -5.51 3.91
CA LYS A 75 16.49 -5.17 3.47
C LYS A 75 16.06 -3.80 4.00
N LEU A 76 16.37 -3.50 5.25
CA LEU A 76 16.07 -2.21 5.88
C LEU A 76 16.97 -1.07 5.37
N GLY A 77 18.08 -1.40 4.72
CA GLY A 77 19.05 -0.43 4.20
C GLY A 77 19.92 0.15 5.29
N ILE A 78 20.23 -0.66 6.31
CA ILE A 78 21.19 -0.33 7.36
C ILE A 78 22.60 -0.49 6.76
N ARG A 79 23.43 0.53 6.95
CA ARG A 79 24.81 0.57 6.46
C ARG A 79 25.79 0.52 7.62
N PRO A 80 27.05 0.16 7.39
CA PRO A 80 28.09 0.24 8.41
C PRO A 80 28.14 1.63 9.05
N GLY A 81 28.37 1.68 10.35
CA GLY A 81 28.47 2.91 11.13
C GLY A 81 27.14 3.61 11.45
N TYR A 82 25.98 3.08 11.02
CA TYR A 82 24.69 3.70 11.30
C TYR A 82 24.29 3.61 12.77
N THR A 83 23.74 4.71 13.28
CA THR A 83 22.93 4.70 14.50
C THR A 83 21.48 4.53 14.14
N VAL A 84 20.88 3.43 14.59
CA VAL A 84 19.49 3.07 14.29
C VAL A 84 18.63 3.21 15.54
N SER A 85 17.61 4.05 15.47
CA SER A 85 16.59 4.17 16.53
C SER A 85 15.52 3.11 16.39
N LEU A 86 15.22 2.43 17.48
CA LEU A 86 14.12 1.47 17.61
C LEU A 86 13.02 2.09 18.47
N VAL A 87 11.88 2.41 17.88
CA VAL A 87 10.76 3.07 18.58
C VAL A 87 9.60 2.09 18.69
N GLY A 88 9.28 1.67 19.91
CA GLY A 88 8.20 0.71 20.17
C GLY A 88 8.47 -0.70 19.64
N ALA A 89 9.73 -1.06 19.45
CA ALA A 89 10.12 -2.38 18.97
C ALA A 89 9.60 -3.48 19.90
N PRO A 90 9.09 -4.60 19.34
CA PRO A 90 8.70 -5.75 20.14
C PRO A 90 9.94 -6.40 20.76
N GLU A 91 9.72 -7.09 21.87
CA GLU A 91 10.73 -7.96 22.47
C GLU A 91 11.25 -8.97 21.45
N GLY A 92 12.54 -9.27 21.49
CA GLY A 92 13.18 -10.20 20.55
C GLY A 92 13.42 -9.63 19.13
N PHE A 93 13.12 -8.33 18.89
CA PHE A 93 13.33 -7.76 17.55
C PHE A 93 14.82 -7.63 17.21
N ARG A 94 15.67 -7.42 18.20
CA ARG A 94 17.14 -7.33 17.99
C ARG A 94 17.69 -8.64 17.45
N GLU A 95 17.20 -9.75 17.98
CA GLU A 95 17.55 -11.12 17.54
C GLU A 95 17.00 -11.38 16.12
N THR A 96 15.80 -10.87 15.81
CA THR A 96 15.20 -10.95 14.48
C THR A 96 16.03 -10.22 13.42
N MET A 97 16.75 -9.16 13.80
CA MET A 97 17.63 -8.42 12.90
C MET A 97 18.80 -9.27 12.40
N GLY A 98 19.23 -10.27 13.18
CA GLY A 98 20.35 -11.11 12.87
C GLY A 98 21.68 -10.35 12.86
N GLU A 99 22.58 -10.75 11.96
CA GLU A 99 23.89 -10.12 11.82
C GLU A 99 23.78 -8.69 11.28
N LEU A 100 24.38 -7.75 12.00
CA LEU A 100 24.41 -6.34 11.66
C LEU A 100 25.72 -5.99 10.94
N PRO A 101 25.71 -5.00 10.04
CA PRO A 101 26.95 -4.44 9.49
C PRO A 101 27.87 -3.87 10.58
N GLU A 102 29.12 -3.74 10.25
CA GLU A 102 30.14 -3.22 11.18
C GLU A 102 29.76 -1.85 11.77
N ASN A 103 30.06 -1.67 13.04
CA ASN A 103 29.88 -0.40 13.77
C ASN A 103 28.44 0.14 13.78
N VAL A 104 27.43 -0.71 13.58
CA VAL A 104 26.02 -0.34 13.73
C VAL A 104 25.65 -0.29 15.21
N VAL A 105 25.03 0.82 15.64
CA VAL A 105 24.56 1.00 17.01
C VAL A 105 23.04 1.05 17.02
N LEU A 106 22.42 0.14 17.77
CA LEU A 106 20.97 0.14 18.00
C LEU A 106 20.65 0.91 19.29
N ARG A 107 19.75 1.88 19.22
CA ARG A 107 19.29 2.69 20.34
C ARG A 107 17.77 2.61 20.49
N ASP A 108 17.26 2.43 21.69
CA ASP A 108 15.83 2.44 21.93
C ASP A 108 15.31 3.87 22.07
N GLY A 109 14.06 4.04 21.63
CA GLY A 109 13.33 5.30 21.68
C GLY A 109 13.67 6.27 20.56
N VAL A 110 13.02 7.43 20.60
CA VAL A 110 13.18 8.50 19.60
C VAL A 110 14.53 9.19 19.78
N ARG A 111 15.32 9.24 18.72
CA ARG A 111 16.62 9.92 18.70
C ARG A 111 16.75 10.77 17.44
N THR A 112 16.93 12.07 17.61
CA THR A 112 17.08 13.03 16.49
C THR A 112 18.39 12.88 15.72
N GLN A 113 19.39 12.32 16.36
CA GLN A 113 20.72 12.10 15.78
C GLN A 113 20.88 10.75 15.06
N SER A 114 19.83 9.91 15.07
CA SER A 114 19.89 8.63 14.38
C SER A 114 19.96 8.81 12.87
N ASP A 115 20.65 7.90 12.20
CA ASP A 115 20.71 7.84 10.75
C ASP A 115 19.41 7.25 10.20
N LEU A 116 18.91 6.18 10.82
CA LEU A 116 17.70 5.50 10.44
C LEU A 116 16.81 5.29 11.66
N THR A 117 15.50 5.47 11.49
CA THR A 117 14.52 5.20 12.55
C THR A 117 13.57 4.10 12.12
N LEU A 118 13.40 3.10 12.97
CA LEU A 118 12.41 2.02 12.85
C LEU A 118 11.32 2.25 13.89
N TRP A 119 10.16 2.71 13.45
CA TRP A 119 9.02 2.98 14.33
C TRP A 119 7.94 1.91 14.17
N PHE A 120 7.65 1.20 15.25
CA PHE A 120 6.62 0.17 15.34
C PHE A 120 5.31 0.78 15.81
N ALA A 121 4.47 1.17 14.87
CA ALA A 121 3.13 1.66 15.14
C ALA A 121 2.16 0.47 15.28
N LYS A 122 1.39 0.43 16.37
CA LYS A 122 0.50 -0.69 16.69
C LYS A 122 -0.96 -0.40 16.34
N SER A 123 -1.35 0.88 16.30
CA SER A 123 -2.72 1.31 16.01
C SER A 123 -2.75 2.57 15.17
N ARG A 124 -3.88 2.80 14.51
CA ARG A 124 -4.15 4.03 13.77
C ARG A 124 -4.04 5.26 14.65
N ARG A 125 -4.59 5.19 15.85
CA ARG A 125 -4.51 6.27 16.83
C ARG A 125 -3.06 6.65 17.13
N GLU A 126 -2.20 5.68 17.44
CA GLU A 126 -0.78 5.92 17.70
C GLU A 126 -0.10 6.55 16.48
N LEU A 127 -0.43 6.07 15.26
CA LEU A 127 0.11 6.61 14.03
C LEU A 127 -0.25 8.09 13.87
N GLU A 128 -1.54 8.44 13.99
CA GLU A 128 -2.05 9.80 13.83
C GLU A 128 -1.48 10.77 14.89
N GLU A 129 -1.46 10.37 16.17
CA GLU A 129 -0.97 11.18 17.27
C GLU A 129 0.54 11.49 17.18
N ARG A 130 1.34 10.53 16.72
CA ARG A 130 2.81 10.64 16.77
C ARG A 130 3.46 11.00 15.43
N LEU A 131 2.76 10.88 14.31
CA LEU A 131 3.33 11.02 12.98
C LEU A 131 4.06 12.36 12.78
N GLN A 132 3.49 13.47 13.25
CA GLN A 132 4.09 14.79 13.10
C GLN A 132 5.42 14.91 13.88
N HIS A 133 5.53 14.25 15.03
CA HIS A 133 6.77 14.20 15.82
C HIS A 133 7.82 13.28 15.18
N MET A 134 7.38 12.22 14.50
CA MET A 134 8.27 11.26 13.84
C MET A 134 8.76 11.74 12.46
N ARG A 135 7.99 12.59 11.80
CA ARG A 135 8.29 13.12 10.46
C ARG A 135 9.71 13.69 10.31
N PRO A 136 10.25 14.54 11.23
CA PRO A 136 11.59 15.08 11.07
C PRO A 136 12.69 14.02 11.00
N LEU A 137 12.46 12.83 11.56
CA LEU A 137 13.41 11.73 11.57
C LEU A 137 13.59 11.09 10.18
N SER A 138 12.73 11.43 9.22
CA SER A 138 12.83 10.96 7.83
C SER A 138 13.86 11.72 6.98
N LYS A 139 14.50 12.79 7.52
CA LYS A 139 15.43 13.65 6.79
C LYS A 139 16.73 12.98 6.36
N LYS A 140 17.26 12.08 7.17
CA LYS A 140 18.54 11.39 6.89
C LYS A 140 18.30 10.14 6.02
N ALA A 141 18.66 8.98 6.52
CA ALA A 141 18.44 7.73 5.80
C ALA A 141 16.97 7.29 5.75
N GLY A 142 16.06 8.01 6.41
CA GLY A 142 14.62 7.80 6.33
C GLY A 142 14.00 7.25 7.62
N LEU A 143 12.68 7.23 7.59
CA LEU A 143 11.83 6.68 8.65
C LEU A 143 11.12 5.44 8.12
N TRP A 144 11.31 4.30 8.77
CA TRP A 144 10.47 3.14 8.59
C TRP A 144 9.27 3.23 9.54
N ILE A 145 8.07 3.15 8.99
CA ILE A 145 6.85 2.92 9.76
C ILE A 145 6.49 1.45 9.58
N LEU A 146 6.51 0.72 10.68
CA LEU A 146 6.32 -0.71 10.76
C LEU A 146 4.98 -0.99 11.44
N TRP A 147 4.16 -1.89 10.87
CA TRP A 147 2.85 -2.24 11.42
C TRP A 147 2.66 -3.76 11.44
N PRO A 148 1.79 -4.28 12.34
CA PRO A 148 1.47 -5.70 12.35
C PRO A 148 0.75 -6.11 11.07
N LYS A 149 1.08 -7.28 10.55
CA LYS A 149 0.37 -7.87 9.41
C LYS A 149 -1.02 -8.33 9.82
N GLN A 150 -1.99 -8.28 8.91
CA GLN A 150 -3.33 -8.82 9.11
C GLN A 150 -3.31 -10.34 9.41
N THR A 151 -2.29 -11.03 8.92
CA THR A 151 -2.09 -12.48 9.16
C THR A 151 -1.38 -12.78 10.47
N SER A 152 -0.93 -11.76 11.21
CA SER A 152 -0.31 -11.94 12.52
C SER A 152 -1.36 -12.12 13.61
N LYS A 153 -0.96 -12.64 14.77
CA LYS A 153 -1.83 -12.72 15.96
C LYS A 153 -1.99 -11.37 16.67
N LEU A 154 -1.26 -10.35 16.22
CA LEU A 154 -1.31 -9.01 16.79
C LEU A 154 -2.52 -8.29 16.20
N GLN A 155 -3.43 -7.83 17.07
CA GLN A 155 -4.55 -7.00 16.63
C GLN A 155 -4.06 -5.64 16.14
N THR A 156 -4.53 -5.23 14.97
CA THR A 156 -4.19 -3.93 14.40
C THR A 156 -5.29 -3.49 13.43
N ASP A 157 -5.52 -2.19 13.42
CA ASP A 157 -6.34 -1.47 12.46
C ASP A 157 -5.48 -0.82 11.34
N LEU A 158 -4.16 -1.08 11.36
CA LEU A 158 -3.22 -0.58 10.38
C LEU A 158 -3.10 -1.52 9.18
N GLY A 159 -2.83 -0.90 8.03
CA GLY A 159 -2.51 -1.58 6.78
C GLY A 159 -1.70 -0.68 5.87
N GLN A 160 -1.13 -1.25 4.83
CA GLN A 160 -0.29 -0.49 3.89
C GLN A 160 -0.98 0.75 3.31
N PRO A 161 -2.27 0.71 2.85
CA PRO A 161 -2.93 1.89 2.29
C PRO A 161 -3.02 3.03 3.31
N LEU A 162 -3.44 2.73 4.54
CA LEU A 162 -3.59 3.72 5.60
C LEU A 162 -2.26 4.35 6.01
N VAL A 163 -1.21 3.54 6.20
CA VAL A 163 0.13 4.03 6.56
C VAL A 163 0.71 4.89 5.44
N ARG A 164 0.50 4.51 4.17
CA ARG A 164 0.93 5.30 3.01
C ARG A 164 0.21 6.64 2.95
N GLU A 165 -1.11 6.64 3.05
CA GLU A 165 -1.94 7.84 3.03
C GLU A 165 -1.52 8.82 4.14
N ALA A 166 -1.38 8.34 5.36
CA ALA A 166 -0.92 9.15 6.49
C ALA A 166 0.46 9.76 6.24
N GLY A 167 1.42 8.97 5.75
CA GLY A 167 2.76 9.45 5.43
C GLY A 167 2.77 10.52 4.34
N LEU A 168 2.00 10.32 3.25
CA LEU A 168 1.87 11.29 2.17
C LEU A 168 1.20 12.59 2.65
N ALA A 169 0.14 12.50 3.45
CA ALA A 169 -0.53 13.65 4.06
C ALA A 169 0.40 14.45 4.98
N ALA A 170 1.35 13.78 5.65
CA ALA A 170 2.39 14.41 6.45
C ALA A 170 3.53 15.04 5.61
N GLY A 171 3.46 15.01 4.28
CA GLY A 171 4.47 15.58 3.38
C GLY A 171 5.73 14.74 3.24
N MET A 172 5.62 13.44 3.47
CA MET A 172 6.66 12.46 3.18
C MET A 172 6.37 11.72 1.87
N VAL A 173 7.33 11.00 1.33
CA VAL A 173 7.17 10.06 0.20
C VAL A 173 7.67 8.69 0.61
N ASP A 174 6.89 7.66 0.30
CA ASP A 174 7.32 6.29 0.46
C ASP A 174 8.10 5.82 -0.77
N PHE A 175 9.16 5.07 -0.57
CA PHE A 175 9.98 4.57 -1.68
C PHE A 175 10.36 3.11 -1.54
N LYS A 176 10.09 2.49 -0.41
CA LYS A 176 10.39 1.07 -0.21
C LYS A 176 9.39 0.42 0.73
N ILE A 177 8.90 -0.75 0.33
CA ILE A 177 8.12 -1.64 1.18
C ILE A 177 8.95 -2.87 1.53
N CYS A 178 8.80 -3.39 2.73
CA CYS A 178 9.48 -4.60 3.17
C CYS A 178 8.60 -5.43 4.11
N SER A 179 8.61 -6.74 3.91
CA SER A 179 8.19 -7.69 4.92
C SER A 179 9.35 -7.88 5.89
N ILE A 180 9.14 -7.58 7.16
CA ILE A 180 10.15 -7.67 8.21
C ILE A 180 10.33 -9.11 8.66
N ASP A 181 9.24 -9.67 9.17
CA ASP A 181 9.13 -11.06 9.61
C ASP A 181 7.72 -11.61 9.34
N LYS A 182 7.33 -12.69 10.03
CA LYS A 182 5.98 -13.27 9.94
C LYS A 182 4.89 -12.33 10.46
N ASN A 183 5.21 -11.42 11.37
CA ASN A 183 4.26 -10.55 12.07
C ASN A 183 4.24 -9.11 11.56
N TRP A 184 5.35 -8.59 11.02
CA TRP A 184 5.53 -7.19 10.73
C TRP A 184 5.80 -6.90 9.26
N SER A 185 5.23 -5.82 8.79
CA SER A 185 5.53 -5.20 7.50
C SER A 185 5.89 -3.72 7.71
N GLY A 186 6.56 -3.10 6.74
CA GLY A 186 6.93 -1.71 6.86
C GLY A 186 7.03 -0.98 5.53
N LEU A 187 6.80 0.34 5.60
CA LEU A 187 7.08 1.31 4.56
C LEU A 187 8.18 2.26 5.02
N ARG A 188 9.11 2.55 4.10
CA ARG A 188 10.17 3.52 4.32
C ARG A 188 9.80 4.84 3.68
N PHE A 189 9.90 5.90 4.45
CA PHE A 189 9.59 7.26 4.05
C PHE A 189 10.82 8.16 4.10
N THR A 190 10.83 9.16 3.22
CA THR A 190 11.72 10.30 3.27
C THR A 190 10.89 11.58 3.16
N LEU A 191 11.46 12.73 3.57
CA LEU A 191 10.80 14.01 3.31
C LEU A 191 10.72 14.26 1.82
N ARG A 192 9.58 14.85 1.38
CA ARG A 192 9.48 15.40 0.04
C ARG A 192 10.39 16.63 -0.03
N GLU A 193 11.39 16.61 -0.90
CA GLU A 193 12.11 17.79 -1.28
C GLU A 193 11.19 18.74 -2.05
N LYS A 194 11.24 20.02 -1.72
CA LYS A 194 10.45 21.06 -2.41
C LYS A 194 11.17 21.50 -3.68
#